data_0e4299f93445e313d4b3c6258d0af2af
#
_entry.id   0e4299f93445e313d4b3c6258d0af2af
#
_cell.length_a   1.000
_cell.length_b   1.000
_cell.length_c   1.000
_cell.angle_alpha   90.00
_cell.angle_beta   90.00
_cell.angle_gamma   90.00
#
_symmetry.space_group_name_H-M   'P 1'
#
loop_
_entity.id
_entity.type
_entity.pdbx_description
1 polymer ?
#
loop_
_entity_poly.entity_id
_entity_poly.type
_entity_poly.pdbx_seq_one_letter_code
_entity_poly.pdbx_strand_id
1 'polypeptide(L)'
;MEMLIKNAVVVSPADKLNEKTDILIKDGVIAEIGNGITSDGEIIDADGLCAVPGFVDMHVHLRDPGQTHKEDIITGCRAAAAGGVTSLLAMPNTNPTTDSPEIVKYILDKAKDADSRVYVAASVTKGLKSEEPTDIDAVKSAGAIALTDDGRPVENTKYLSDAMKKAPKLGMTIVAHCEDLFLADGGKINEGEVSEKLGVKGIPAGAEDCGTAREIALAAALNEPIHICHVSTKTSVALIRDAKRRGVKVTAETAPHYVSLTDRELLRGDADYRMNPPLRTQADVDEIINGLCDGTLDAVATDHAPHTPEEKADFVKAPNGSIGMETSFAVCNTYLVKTGRMTLSQLVEKMSVNPARILKINAGTLSVGANADVVLINPDEEWTVDVNKLHGKSKNTPFKGRTLTGKVKKTILGGKIVFSD
;
A
#
# COMPACT_ATOMS: atom_id res chain seq x y z
N MET A 1 -18.24 -15.78 18.88
CA MET A 1 -17.58 -16.78 18.00
C MET A 1 -16.21 -17.06 18.58
N GLU A 2 -15.82 -18.36 18.69
CA GLU A 2 -14.53 -18.76 19.23
C GLU A 2 -13.74 -19.56 18.17
N MET A 3 -12.45 -19.25 18.04
CA MET A 3 -11.54 -19.88 17.07
C MET A 3 -10.17 -20.04 17.72
N LEU A 4 -9.53 -21.17 17.51
CA LEU A 4 -8.18 -21.45 18.00
C LEU A 4 -7.25 -21.78 16.84
N ILE A 5 -6.22 -20.95 16.64
CA ILE A 5 -5.13 -21.19 15.69
C ILE A 5 -4.03 -21.91 16.50
N LYS A 6 -3.69 -23.13 16.08
CA LYS A 6 -2.69 -23.98 16.77
C LYS A 6 -1.42 -24.12 15.96
N ASN A 7 -0.32 -24.30 16.67
CA ASN A 7 0.97 -24.69 16.11
C ASN A 7 1.61 -23.67 15.12
N ALA A 8 1.10 -22.45 15.00
CA ALA A 8 1.68 -21.45 14.13
C ALA A 8 3.01 -20.91 14.67
N VAL A 9 3.93 -20.53 13.80
CA VAL A 9 5.01 -19.62 14.17
C VAL A 9 4.43 -18.20 14.17
N VAL A 10 4.17 -17.63 15.34
CA VAL A 10 3.62 -16.30 15.48
C VAL A 10 4.73 -15.27 15.28
N VAL A 11 4.60 -14.41 14.26
CA VAL A 11 5.55 -13.34 13.94
C VAL A 11 4.83 -11.99 14.07
N SER A 12 4.94 -11.38 15.24
CA SER A 12 4.32 -10.08 15.54
C SER A 12 5.37 -9.12 16.12
N PRO A 13 5.99 -8.26 15.27
CA PRO A 13 7.06 -7.36 15.70
C PRO A 13 6.63 -6.37 16.78
N ALA A 14 5.40 -5.85 16.70
CA ALA A 14 4.85 -4.93 17.70
C ALA A 14 4.81 -5.55 19.10
N ASP A 15 4.60 -6.87 19.17
CA ASP A 15 4.46 -7.65 20.42
C ASP A 15 5.77 -8.38 20.79
N LYS A 16 6.82 -8.22 19.98
CA LYS A 16 8.13 -8.91 20.12
C LYS A 16 7.98 -10.45 20.10
N LEU A 17 6.98 -10.95 19.38
CA LEU A 17 6.76 -12.39 19.21
C LEU A 17 7.42 -12.89 17.92
N ASN A 18 8.14 -13.99 18.03
CA ASN A 18 8.68 -14.75 16.91
C ASN A 18 8.94 -16.19 17.38
N GLU A 19 7.86 -16.90 17.69
CA GLU A 19 7.93 -18.26 18.27
C GLU A 19 6.69 -19.09 17.93
N LYS A 20 6.83 -20.42 18.04
CA LYS A 20 5.71 -21.34 17.84
C LYS A 20 4.78 -21.30 19.05
N THR A 21 3.52 -20.91 18.83
CA THR A 21 2.51 -20.76 19.89
C THR A 21 1.10 -20.81 19.32
N ASP A 22 0.08 -20.90 20.19
CA ASP A 22 -1.34 -20.90 19.81
C ASP A 22 -1.92 -19.49 19.98
N ILE A 23 -2.97 -19.17 19.20
CA ILE A 23 -3.73 -17.93 19.31
C ILE A 23 -5.20 -18.27 19.49
N LEU A 24 -5.79 -17.85 20.60
CA LEU A 24 -7.22 -17.96 20.85
C LEU A 24 -7.92 -16.66 20.49
N ILE A 25 -8.92 -16.77 19.65
CA ILE A 25 -9.77 -15.66 19.23
C ILE A 25 -11.16 -15.85 19.82
N LYS A 26 -11.69 -14.82 20.49
CA LYS A 26 -13.08 -14.79 21.01
C LYS A 26 -13.73 -13.45 20.66
N ASP A 27 -14.93 -13.51 20.13
CA ASP A 27 -15.77 -12.34 19.84
C ASP A 27 -15.05 -11.25 19.04
N GLY A 28 -14.23 -11.68 18.08
CA GLY A 28 -13.51 -10.80 17.15
C GLY A 28 -12.23 -10.17 17.67
N VAL A 29 -11.76 -10.56 18.87
CA VAL A 29 -10.51 -10.08 19.46
C VAL A 29 -9.57 -11.23 19.79
N ILE A 30 -8.29 -10.94 19.90
CA ILE A 30 -7.27 -11.87 20.42
C ILE A 30 -7.53 -12.03 21.92
N ALA A 31 -7.94 -13.21 22.35
CA ALA A 31 -8.26 -13.48 23.75
C ALA A 31 -7.06 -13.97 24.55
N GLU A 32 -6.22 -14.82 23.94
CA GLU A 32 -5.06 -15.42 24.58
C GLU A 32 -4.01 -15.83 23.56
N ILE A 33 -2.73 -15.73 23.93
CA ILE A 33 -1.60 -16.28 23.17
C ILE A 33 -0.76 -17.11 24.15
N GLY A 34 -0.50 -18.36 23.81
CA GLY A 34 0.25 -19.28 24.69
C GLY A 34 0.27 -20.68 24.13
N ASN A 35 0.94 -21.60 24.82
CA ASN A 35 1.05 -22.98 24.39
C ASN A 35 0.03 -23.87 25.09
N GLY A 36 -0.55 -24.84 24.35
CA GLY A 36 -1.45 -25.83 24.91
C GLY A 36 -2.86 -25.30 25.22
N ILE A 37 -3.26 -24.20 24.56
CA ILE A 37 -4.61 -23.66 24.68
C ILE A 37 -5.62 -24.68 24.15
N THR A 38 -6.76 -24.78 24.82
CA THR A 38 -7.90 -25.60 24.40
C THR A 38 -9.10 -24.73 24.11
N SER A 39 -9.93 -25.15 23.16
CA SER A 39 -11.13 -24.43 22.77
C SER A 39 -12.19 -25.43 22.31
N ASP A 40 -13.44 -25.11 22.59
CA ASP A 40 -14.61 -25.83 22.05
C ASP A 40 -15.06 -25.26 20.68
N GLY A 41 -14.42 -24.18 20.22
CA GLY A 41 -14.69 -23.52 18.93
C GLY A 41 -14.02 -24.16 17.75
N GLU A 42 -13.97 -23.44 16.63
CA GLU A 42 -13.25 -23.86 15.41
C GLU A 42 -11.74 -23.94 15.68
N ILE A 43 -11.11 -25.05 15.30
CA ILE A 43 -9.66 -25.23 15.43
C ILE A 43 -9.03 -25.21 14.05
N ILE A 44 -8.05 -24.33 13.86
CA ILE A 44 -7.20 -24.25 12.67
C ILE A 44 -5.82 -24.75 13.05
N ASP A 45 -5.42 -25.90 12.50
CA ASP A 45 -4.03 -26.35 12.61
C ASP A 45 -3.18 -25.59 11.59
N ALA A 46 -2.27 -24.77 12.09
CA ALA A 46 -1.36 -23.93 11.32
C ALA A 46 0.09 -24.42 11.40
N ASP A 47 0.29 -25.74 11.59
CA ASP A 47 1.64 -26.30 11.57
C ASP A 47 2.32 -26.08 10.20
N GLY A 48 3.55 -25.59 10.22
CA GLY A 48 4.29 -25.19 9.02
C GLY A 48 3.91 -23.80 8.47
N LEU A 49 2.97 -23.08 9.10
CA LEU A 49 2.61 -21.72 8.72
C LEU A 49 3.11 -20.69 9.73
N CYS A 50 3.24 -19.44 9.24
CA CYS A 50 3.43 -18.29 10.12
C CYS A 50 2.09 -17.55 10.28
N ALA A 51 1.76 -17.17 11.54
CA ALA A 51 0.67 -16.27 11.86
C ALA A 51 1.22 -14.86 12.06
N VAL A 52 0.76 -13.91 11.25
CA VAL A 52 1.20 -12.51 11.29
C VAL A 52 0.00 -11.57 11.50
N PRO A 53 0.18 -10.35 12.02
CA PRO A 53 -0.87 -9.34 12.00
C PRO A 53 -1.33 -9.08 10.58
N GLY A 54 -2.63 -8.83 10.39
CA GLY A 54 -3.17 -8.46 9.08
C GLY A 54 -2.37 -7.35 8.43
N PHE A 55 -2.09 -7.49 7.13
CA PHE A 55 -1.39 -6.45 6.38
C PHE A 55 -2.24 -5.20 6.26
N VAL A 56 -1.59 -4.05 6.24
CA VAL A 56 -2.21 -2.74 6.09
C VAL A 56 -1.64 -2.10 4.81
N ASP A 57 -2.49 -1.95 3.80
CA ASP A 57 -2.10 -1.32 2.55
C ASP A 57 -2.55 0.13 2.52
N MET A 58 -1.61 1.04 2.62
CA MET A 58 -1.95 2.46 2.77
C MET A 58 -2.06 3.23 1.45
N HIS A 59 -2.09 2.49 0.31
CA HIS A 59 -2.21 3.11 -1.01
C HIS A 59 -2.95 2.20 -2.01
N VAL A 60 -4.28 2.37 -2.14
CA VAL A 60 -5.13 1.52 -2.98
C VAL A 60 -6.18 2.33 -3.76
N HIS A 61 -6.33 2.05 -5.05
CA HIS A 61 -7.37 2.63 -5.90
C HIS A 61 -8.52 1.65 -6.10
N LEU A 62 -9.60 1.78 -5.34
CA LEU A 62 -10.78 0.92 -5.45
C LEU A 62 -11.69 1.28 -6.62
N ARG A 63 -11.44 2.39 -7.33
CA ARG A 63 -12.16 2.82 -8.53
C ARG A 63 -13.66 3.08 -8.33
N ASP A 64 -14.15 3.08 -7.13
CA ASP A 64 -15.55 3.24 -6.76
C ASP A 64 -15.70 4.42 -5.78
N PRO A 65 -16.50 5.42 -6.13
CA PRO A 65 -17.50 5.51 -7.22
C PRO A 65 -16.92 5.79 -8.62
N GLY A 66 -17.73 5.48 -9.63
CA GLY A 66 -17.64 6.01 -10.99
C GLY A 66 -16.76 5.26 -11.98
N GLN A 67 -15.89 4.35 -11.55
CA GLN A 67 -15.01 3.55 -12.41
C GLN A 67 -15.16 2.04 -12.12
N THR A 68 -16.34 1.60 -11.71
CA THR A 68 -16.62 0.24 -11.22
C THR A 68 -16.47 -0.86 -12.28
N HIS A 69 -16.30 -0.49 -13.54
CA HIS A 69 -15.93 -1.42 -14.60
C HIS A 69 -14.50 -1.93 -14.47
N LYS A 70 -13.60 -1.16 -13.84
CA LYS A 70 -12.20 -1.55 -13.57
C LYS A 70 -12.09 -2.35 -12.27
N GLU A 71 -12.66 -1.84 -11.21
CA GLU A 71 -12.71 -2.43 -9.88
C GLU A 71 -13.84 -1.77 -9.08
N ASP A 72 -14.33 -2.44 -8.03
CA ASP A 72 -15.21 -1.83 -7.03
C ASP A 72 -14.76 -2.18 -5.62
N ILE A 73 -15.37 -1.53 -4.63
CA ILE A 73 -15.00 -1.72 -3.22
C ILE A 73 -15.07 -3.20 -2.81
N ILE A 74 -16.10 -3.92 -3.22
CA ILE A 74 -16.30 -5.32 -2.78
C ILE A 74 -15.28 -6.25 -3.43
N THR A 75 -15.07 -6.15 -4.73
CA THR A 75 -14.12 -7.01 -5.44
C THR A 75 -12.67 -6.64 -5.13
N GLY A 76 -12.37 -5.36 -4.93
CA GLY A 76 -11.07 -4.91 -4.44
C GLY A 76 -10.77 -5.41 -3.03
N CYS A 77 -11.76 -5.43 -2.12
CA CYS A 77 -11.58 -5.99 -0.79
C CYS A 77 -11.43 -7.53 -0.80
N ARG A 78 -12.02 -8.25 -1.78
CA ARG A 78 -11.73 -9.68 -1.96
C ARG A 78 -10.27 -9.91 -2.39
N ALA A 79 -9.77 -9.10 -3.32
CA ALA A 79 -8.37 -9.13 -3.70
C ALA A 79 -7.45 -8.78 -2.52
N ALA A 80 -7.83 -7.79 -1.70
CA ALA A 80 -7.13 -7.43 -0.47
C ALA A 80 -7.06 -8.62 0.49
N ALA A 81 -8.19 -9.27 0.77
CA ALA A 81 -8.25 -10.44 1.65
C ALA A 81 -7.38 -11.60 1.13
N ALA A 82 -7.41 -11.87 -0.19
CA ALA A 82 -6.57 -12.90 -0.80
C ALA A 82 -5.06 -12.57 -0.69
N GLY A 83 -4.70 -11.29 -0.65
CA GLY A 83 -3.33 -10.81 -0.39
C GLY A 83 -2.97 -10.69 1.09
N GLY A 84 -3.86 -11.02 2.02
CA GLY A 84 -3.63 -10.87 3.46
C GLY A 84 -3.84 -9.45 3.99
N VAL A 85 -4.39 -8.54 3.16
CA VAL A 85 -4.64 -7.16 3.53
C VAL A 85 -5.97 -7.06 4.28
N THR A 86 -5.92 -6.81 5.58
CA THR A 86 -7.10 -6.67 6.45
C THR A 86 -7.56 -5.23 6.60
N SER A 87 -6.71 -4.28 6.26
CA SER A 87 -7.00 -2.85 6.30
C SER A 87 -6.37 -2.15 5.11
N LEU A 88 -7.09 -1.25 4.45
CA LEU A 88 -6.56 -0.49 3.32
C LEU A 88 -7.03 0.97 3.36
N LEU A 89 -6.21 1.86 2.77
CA LEU A 89 -6.55 3.27 2.57
C LEU A 89 -6.93 3.48 1.10
N ALA A 90 -8.20 3.82 0.86
CA ALA A 90 -8.71 4.11 -0.47
C ALA A 90 -8.36 5.54 -0.90
N MET A 91 -7.70 5.69 -2.07
CA MET A 91 -7.28 6.96 -2.66
C MET A 91 -8.45 7.75 -3.26
N PRO A 92 -8.37 9.10 -3.31
CA PRO A 92 -9.51 9.96 -3.65
C PRO A 92 -9.79 10.13 -5.14
N ASN A 93 -8.99 9.59 -6.04
CA ASN A 93 -9.12 9.78 -7.50
C ASN A 93 -10.26 8.96 -8.13
N THR A 94 -11.41 9.03 -7.51
CA THR A 94 -12.69 8.46 -7.95
C THR A 94 -13.46 9.41 -8.87
N ASN A 95 -14.65 9.04 -9.34
CA ASN A 95 -15.52 9.89 -10.13
C ASN A 95 -16.98 9.80 -9.62
N PRO A 96 -17.49 10.81 -8.89
CA PRO A 96 -16.78 12.06 -8.52
C PRO A 96 -15.61 11.82 -7.57
N THR A 97 -14.68 12.78 -7.53
CA THR A 97 -13.54 12.79 -6.60
C THR A 97 -14.00 12.71 -5.14
N THR A 98 -13.25 12.03 -4.29
CA THR A 98 -13.55 11.95 -2.85
C THR A 98 -13.12 13.24 -2.15
N ASP A 99 -13.86 14.32 -2.39
CA ASP A 99 -13.61 15.67 -1.89
C ASP A 99 -14.78 16.24 -1.07
N SER A 100 -15.79 15.43 -0.80
CA SER A 100 -16.98 15.82 -0.04
C SER A 100 -17.42 14.78 0.98
N PRO A 101 -18.15 15.19 2.05
CA PRO A 101 -18.69 14.27 3.04
C PRO A 101 -19.57 13.15 2.46
N GLU A 102 -20.32 13.45 1.39
CA GLU A 102 -21.23 12.51 0.74
C GLU A 102 -20.47 11.34 0.13
N ILE A 103 -19.36 11.63 -0.56
CA ILE A 103 -18.55 10.58 -1.20
C ILE A 103 -17.79 9.77 -0.16
N VAL A 104 -17.25 10.41 0.89
CA VAL A 104 -16.62 9.69 2.02
C VAL A 104 -17.62 8.70 2.64
N LYS A 105 -18.85 9.15 2.95
CA LYS A 105 -19.89 8.27 3.52
C LYS A 105 -20.29 7.15 2.57
N TYR A 106 -20.44 7.46 1.28
CA TYR A 106 -20.76 6.44 0.27
C TYR A 106 -19.75 5.28 0.29
N ILE A 107 -18.44 5.61 0.29
CA ILE A 107 -17.38 4.59 0.32
C ILE A 107 -17.45 3.77 1.61
N LEU A 108 -17.55 4.43 2.77
CA LEU A 108 -17.61 3.76 4.07
C LEU A 108 -18.88 2.90 4.21
N ASP A 109 -20.03 3.37 3.73
CA ASP A 109 -21.29 2.63 3.80
C ASP A 109 -21.25 1.38 2.92
N LYS A 110 -20.67 1.48 1.72
CA LYS A 110 -20.51 0.35 0.80
C LYS A 110 -19.50 -0.69 1.29
N ALA A 111 -18.52 -0.25 2.06
CA ALA A 111 -17.47 -1.10 2.61
C ALA A 111 -17.83 -1.83 3.92
N LYS A 112 -19.02 -1.60 4.49
CA LYS A 112 -19.39 -2.15 5.82
C LYS A 112 -19.25 -3.65 5.95
N ASP A 113 -19.60 -4.38 4.89
CA ASP A 113 -19.59 -5.86 4.85
C ASP A 113 -18.49 -6.39 3.91
N ALA A 114 -17.48 -5.58 3.62
CA ALA A 114 -16.37 -5.98 2.76
C ALA A 114 -15.37 -6.88 3.51
N ASP A 115 -14.61 -7.66 2.74
CA ASP A 115 -13.63 -8.63 3.25
C ASP A 115 -12.32 -7.98 3.75
N SER A 116 -12.25 -6.65 3.77
CA SER A 116 -11.16 -5.84 4.35
C SER A 116 -11.73 -4.53 4.90
N ARG A 117 -11.13 -3.96 5.95
CA ARG A 117 -11.52 -2.64 6.46
C ARG A 117 -11.04 -1.55 5.52
N VAL A 118 -11.98 -0.74 5.03
CA VAL A 118 -11.68 0.39 4.16
C VAL A 118 -11.62 1.67 4.98
N TYR A 119 -10.47 2.32 4.93
CA TYR A 119 -10.27 3.69 5.37
C TYR A 119 -10.25 4.60 4.16
N VAL A 120 -10.60 5.86 4.33
CA VAL A 120 -10.77 6.80 3.21
C VAL A 120 -9.78 7.95 3.33
N ALA A 121 -9.03 8.20 2.26
CA ALA A 121 -8.36 9.47 2.03
C ALA A 121 -9.29 10.40 1.25
N ALA A 122 -9.48 11.63 1.73
CA ALA A 122 -10.11 12.69 0.95
C ALA A 122 -9.04 13.52 0.22
N SER A 123 -9.44 14.21 -0.85
CA SER A 123 -8.50 15.08 -1.54
C SER A 123 -8.20 16.34 -0.74
N VAL A 124 -7.00 16.90 -0.92
CA VAL A 124 -6.59 18.20 -0.38
C VAL A 124 -7.33 19.31 -1.13
N THR A 125 -7.51 19.13 -2.46
CA THR A 125 -8.16 20.10 -3.33
C THR A 125 -9.36 19.50 -4.07
N LYS A 126 -10.39 20.29 -4.30
CA LYS A 126 -11.59 19.85 -5.01
C LYS A 126 -11.26 19.40 -6.43
N GLY A 127 -11.76 18.21 -6.78
CA GLY A 127 -11.54 17.60 -8.09
C GLY A 127 -10.07 17.32 -8.42
N LEU A 128 -9.14 17.36 -7.44
CA LEU A 128 -7.69 17.20 -7.63
C LEU A 128 -7.09 18.25 -8.58
N LYS A 129 -7.61 19.49 -8.55
CA LYS A 129 -7.25 20.56 -9.51
C LYS A 129 -6.31 21.61 -8.96
N SER A 130 -6.00 21.59 -7.67
CA SER A 130 -5.20 22.61 -7.00
C SER A 130 -5.78 24.05 -7.10
N GLU A 131 -7.07 24.17 -7.42
CA GLU A 131 -7.77 25.46 -7.63
C GLU A 131 -8.54 25.91 -6.38
N GLU A 132 -9.15 24.96 -5.67
CA GLU A 132 -9.98 25.22 -4.48
C GLU A 132 -9.70 24.15 -3.41
N PRO A 133 -9.52 24.51 -2.12
CA PRO A 133 -9.29 23.53 -1.06
C PRO A 133 -10.59 22.79 -0.71
N THR A 134 -10.44 21.52 -0.33
CA THR A 134 -11.49 20.70 0.27
C THR A 134 -11.79 21.19 1.69
N ASP A 135 -13.06 21.11 2.13
CA ASP A 135 -13.41 21.32 3.54
C ASP A 135 -12.95 20.13 4.40
N ILE A 136 -11.78 20.30 5.00
CA ILE A 136 -11.11 19.25 5.80
C ILE A 136 -11.95 18.86 7.03
N ASP A 137 -12.63 19.81 7.70
CA ASP A 137 -13.46 19.48 8.87
C ASP A 137 -14.66 18.63 8.47
N ALA A 138 -15.28 18.98 7.34
CA ALA A 138 -16.44 18.26 6.83
C ALA A 138 -16.09 16.81 6.42
N VAL A 139 -15.02 16.59 5.65
CA VAL A 139 -14.59 15.24 5.24
C VAL A 139 -14.07 14.43 6.44
N LYS A 140 -13.40 15.07 7.41
CA LYS A 140 -13.03 14.41 8.67
C LYS A 140 -14.25 13.96 9.46
N SER A 141 -15.24 14.79 9.58
CA SER A 141 -16.50 14.46 10.28
C SER A 141 -17.27 13.34 9.60
N ALA A 142 -17.09 13.18 8.28
CA ALA A 142 -17.66 12.09 7.51
C ALA A 142 -16.89 10.77 7.66
N GLY A 143 -15.66 10.77 8.22
CA GLY A 143 -14.87 9.58 8.50
C GLY A 143 -13.56 9.47 7.73
N ALA A 144 -13.15 10.45 6.92
CA ALA A 144 -11.83 10.43 6.29
C ALA A 144 -10.71 10.49 7.35
N ILE A 145 -9.64 9.71 7.12
CA ILE A 145 -8.49 9.64 8.05
C ILE A 145 -7.20 10.21 7.47
N ALA A 146 -7.17 10.45 6.17
CA ALA A 146 -6.01 10.99 5.48
C ALA A 146 -6.43 12.01 4.42
N LEU A 147 -5.47 12.81 3.95
CA LEU A 147 -5.63 13.76 2.85
C LEU A 147 -4.53 13.57 1.81
N THR A 148 -4.91 13.54 0.54
CA THR A 148 -3.99 13.42 -0.60
C THR A 148 -4.66 13.89 -1.87
N ASP A 149 -3.91 14.43 -2.82
CA ASP A 149 -4.38 14.59 -4.21
C ASP A 149 -3.81 13.47 -5.11
N ASP A 150 -3.63 12.25 -4.57
CA ASP A 150 -2.99 11.16 -5.27
C ASP A 150 -3.51 10.92 -6.69
N GLY A 151 -2.54 10.59 -7.57
CA GLY A 151 -2.64 10.64 -9.02
C GLY A 151 -2.26 12.02 -9.58
N ARG A 152 -2.12 13.03 -8.71
CA ARG A 152 -1.57 14.35 -8.98
C ARG A 152 -0.91 14.94 -7.73
N PRO A 153 0.12 15.79 -7.86
CA PRO A 153 0.61 16.59 -6.73
C PRO A 153 -0.37 17.72 -6.39
N VAL A 154 -0.33 18.18 -5.16
CA VAL A 154 -0.95 19.49 -4.82
C VAL A 154 -0.02 20.59 -5.34
N GLU A 155 -0.30 21.14 -6.53
CA GLU A 155 0.55 22.16 -7.15
C GLU A 155 0.52 23.48 -6.37
N ASN A 156 -0.63 23.83 -5.79
CA ASN A 156 -0.75 25.03 -4.95
C ASN A 156 -0.16 24.75 -3.56
N THR A 157 1.10 25.11 -3.38
CA THR A 157 1.87 24.94 -2.14
C THR A 157 1.18 25.58 -0.91
N LYS A 158 0.39 26.66 -1.10
CA LYS A 158 -0.35 27.29 -0.01
C LYS A 158 -1.45 26.38 0.52
N TYR A 159 -2.20 25.70 -0.36
CA TYR A 159 -3.24 24.73 0.05
C TYR A 159 -2.65 23.53 0.77
N LEU A 160 -1.52 23.00 0.28
CA LEU A 160 -0.81 21.94 0.96
C LEU A 160 -0.32 22.39 2.36
N SER A 161 0.29 23.57 2.45
CA SER A 161 0.75 24.14 3.73
C SER A 161 -0.38 24.29 4.74
N ASP A 162 -1.56 24.74 4.30
CA ASP A 162 -2.72 24.91 5.17
C ASP A 162 -3.29 23.55 5.61
N ALA A 163 -3.34 22.57 4.69
CA ALA A 163 -3.72 21.20 5.01
C ALA A 163 -2.76 20.56 6.02
N MET A 164 -1.45 20.72 5.82
CA MET A 164 -0.41 20.21 6.76
C MET A 164 -0.53 20.79 8.17
N LYS A 165 -0.95 22.05 8.32
CA LYS A 165 -1.18 22.66 9.63
C LYS A 165 -2.47 22.18 10.31
N LYS A 166 -3.47 21.80 9.52
CA LYS A 166 -4.81 21.44 10.00
C LYS A 166 -4.96 19.94 10.25
N ALA A 167 -4.56 19.12 9.31
CA ALA A 167 -4.78 17.67 9.32
C ALA A 167 -4.26 16.98 10.60
N PRO A 168 -3.02 17.24 11.08
CA PRO A 168 -2.52 16.59 12.30
C PRO A 168 -3.33 16.89 13.55
N LYS A 169 -3.90 18.12 13.66
CA LYS A 169 -4.76 18.53 14.77
C LYS A 169 -6.08 17.78 14.80
N LEU A 170 -6.51 17.29 13.65
CA LEU A 170 -7.70 16.46 13.47
C LEU A 170 -7.37 14.96 13.50
N GLY A 171 -6.11 14.59 13.79
CA GLY A 171 -5.66 13.20 13.78
C GLY A 171 -5.53 12.58 12.38
N MET A 172 -5.54 13.40 11.31
CA MET A 172 -5.39 12.94 9.93
C MET A 172 -3.93 12.93 9.50
N THR A 173 -3.61 12.08 8.52
CA THR A 173 -2.29 12.01 7.89
C THR A 173 -2.32 12.68 6.52
N ILE A 174 -1.28 13.47 6.19
CA ILE A 174 -1.05 13.95 4.82
C ILE A 174 -0.21 12.89 4.11
N VAL A 175 -0.71 12.43 2.96
CA VAL A 175 -0.11 11.39 2.12
C VAL A 175 0.17 12.04 0.76
N ALA A 176 1.43 12.23 0.39
CA ALA A 176 1.80 13.11 -0.72
C ALA A 176 2.30 12.32 -1.94
N HIS A 177 1.60 12.46 -3.07
CA HIS A 177 2.12 12.10 -4.38
C HIS A 177 3.13 13.17 -4.81
N CYS A 178 4.40 12.80 -4.90
CA CYS A 178 5.50 13.72 -5.18
C CYS A 178 5.88 13.68 -6.67
N GLU A 179 5.42 14.66 -7.42
CA GLU A 179 5.74 14.82 -8.82
C GLU A 179 5.75 16.30 -9.22
N ASP A 180 6.70 16.71 -10.03
CA ASP A 180 6.66 17.98 -10.76
C ASP A 180 6.08 17.73 -12.15
N LEU A 181 4.83 18.18 -12.38
CA LEU A 181 4.11 17.93 -13.63
C LEU A 181 4.72 18.64 -14.84
N PHE A 182 5.42 19.76 -14.62
CA PHE A 182 6.10 20.48 -15.71
C PHE A 182 7.37 19.73 -16.15
N LEU A 183 8.11 19.11 -15.22
CA LEU A 183 9.22 18.24 -15.56
C LEU A 183 8.75 16.91 -16.15
N ALA A 184 7.67 16.32 -15.62
CA ALA A 184 7.10 15.10 -16.17
C ALA A 184 6.58 15.29 -17.60
N ASP A 185 6.05 16.48 -17.93
CA ASP A 185 5.66 16.97 -19.26
C ASP A 185 4.95 15.91 -20.13
N GLY A 186 4.04 15.15 -19.52
CA GLY A 186 3.27 14.09 -20.17
C GLY A 186 4.08 12.87 -20.59
N GLY A 187 5.28 12.67 -20.05
CA GLY A 187 6.08 11.45 -20.18
C GLY A 187 5.29 10.20 -19.78
N LYS A 188 5.77 9.03 -20.20
CA LYS A 188 5.02 7.76 -20.04
C LYS A 188 5.79 6.68 -19.29
N ILE A 189 7.11 6.72 -19.36
CA ILE A 189 8.03 5.73 -18.79
C ILE A 189 9.25 6.47 -18.24
N ASN A 190 10.15 5.77 -17.54
CA ASN A 190 11.38 6.38 -17.07
C ASN A 190 12.23 6.97 -18.23
N GLU A 191 12.71 8.21 -18.08
CA GLU A 191 13.65 8.81 -19.03
C GLU A 191 14.99 8.10 -19.00
N GLY A 192 15.51 7.74 -20.17
CA GLY A 192 16.82 7.10 -20.34
C GLY A 192 16.87 6.14 -21.52
N GLU A 193 17.82 5.21 -21.48
CA GLU A 193 18.10 4.27 -22.58
C GLU A 193 16.84 3.54 -23.08
N VAL A 194 15.94 3.13 -22.17
CA VAL A 194 14.73 2.40 -22.53
C VAL A 194 13.72 3.29 -23.25
N SER A 195 13.49 4.51 -22.77
CA SER A 195 12.58 5.46 -23.42
C SER A 195 13.07 5.87 -24.81
N GLU A 196 14.39 6.07 -24.97
CA GLU A 196 15.02 6.35 -26.27
C GLU A 196 14.84 5.19 -27.25
N LYS A 197 15.11 3.94 -26.81
CA LYS A 197 14.94 2.75 -27.65
C LYS A 197 13.50 2.53 -28.10
N LEU A 198 12.54 2.82 -27.23
CA LEU A 198 11.11 2.66 -27.52
C LEU A 198 10.52 3.85 -28.28
N GLY A 199 11.24 4.97 -28.39
CA GLY A 199 10.71 6.21 -28.96
C GLY A 199 9.53 6.77 -28.17
N VAL A 200 9.49 6.51 -26.84
CA VAL A 200 8.41 6.94 -25.94
C VAL A 200 8.96 8.02 -25.02
N LYS A 201 8.20 9.11 -24.87
CA LYS A 201 8.61 10.24 -24.02
C LYS A 201 8.83 9.78 -22.57
N GLY A 202 10.03 10.10 -22.05
CA GLY A 202 10.42 9.78 -20.68
C GLY A 202 9.89 10.75 -19.65
N ILE A 203 9.80 10.27 -18.39
CA ILE A 203 9.61 11.06 -17.17
C ILE A 203 10.96 11.11 -16.46
N PRO A 204 11.63 12.26 -16.38
CA PRO A 204 12.90 12.37 -15.69
C PRO A 204 12.75 12.05 -14.18
N ALA A 205 13.76 11.44 -13.58
CA ALA A 205 13.77 11.18 -12.14
C ALA A 205 13.59 12.47 -11.31
N GLY A 206 14.12 13.59 -11.83
CA GLY A 206 13.96 14.91 -11.23
C GLY A 206 12.51 15.35 -11.02
N ALA A 207 11.54 14.80 -11.75
CA ALA A 207 10.12 15.11 -11.52
C ALA A 207 9.67 14.65 -10.12
N GLU A 208 10.05 13.43 -9.71
CA GLU A 208 9.80 12.92 -8.35
C GLU A 208 10.70 13.62 -7.31
N ASP A 209 11.99 13.76 -7.61
CA ASP A 209 12.97 14.33 -6.68
C ASP A 209 12.62 15.76 -6.28
N CYS A 210 12.20 16.61 -7.23
CA CYS A 210 11.77 17.99 -6.95
C CYS A 210 10.48 18.02 -6.11
N GLY A 211 9.51 17.17 -6.40
CA GLY A 211 8.30 17.02 -5.59
C GLY A 211 8.65 16.62 -4.15
N THR A 212 9.45 15.56 -3.98
CA THR A 212 9.92 15.09 -2.67
C THR A 212 10.65 16.17 -1.89
N ALA A 213 11.56 16.90 -2.53
CA ALA A 213 12.30 17.99 -1.91
C ALA A 213 11.38 19.12 -1.42
N ARG A 214 10.35 19.49 -2.23
CA ARG A 214 9.36 20.50 -1.89
C ARG A 214 8.57 20.11 -0.64
N GLU A 215 8.07 18.88 -0.58
CA GLU A 215 7.27 18.39 0.53
C GLU A 215 8.09 18.29 1.83
N ILE A 216 9.32 17.83 1.74
CA ILE A 216 10.26 17.82 2.88
C ILE A 216 10.55 19.24 3.37
N ALA A 217 10.77 20.19 2.47
CA ALA A 217 11.02 21.59 2.83
C ALA A 217 9.82 22.21 3.57
N LEU A 218 8.58 21.91 3.13
CA LEU A 218 7.37 22.33 3.83
C LEU A 218 7.26 21.68 5.21
N ALA A 219 7.45 20.38 5.32
CA ALA A 219 7.40 19.66 6.58
C ALA A 219 8.42 20.23 7.61
N ALA A 220 9.63 20.52 7.14
CA ALA A 220 10.67 21.14 7.96
C ALA A 220 10.29 22.57 8.41
N ALA A 221 9.83 23.39 7.49
CA ALA A 221 9.46 24.80 7.77
C ALA A 221 8.27 24.91 8.73
N LEU A 222 7.30 24.00 8.61
CA LEU A 222 6.08 23.98 9.43
C LEU A 222 6.26 23.18 10.73
N ASN A 223 7.29 22.35 10.81
CA ASN A 223 7.44 21.33 11.85
C ASN A 223 6.22 20.40 11.97
N GLU A 224 5.59 20.07 10.83
CA GLU A 224 4.42 19.22 10.74
C GLU A 224 4.75 17.93 9.98
N PRO A 225 4.05 16.80 10.28
CA PRO A 225 4.33 15.53 9.66
C PRO A 225 3.82 15.46 8.22
N ILE A 226 4.56 14.72 7.39
CA ILE A 226 4.13 14.31 6.04
C ILE A 226 4.54 12.88 5.76
N HIS A 227 3.75 12.18 4.95
CA HIS A 227 4.07 10.87 4.41
C HIS A 227 4.26 10.95 2.91
N ILE A 228 5.38 10.45 2.40
CA ILE A 228 5.72 10.42 0.97
C ILE A 228 5.32 9.08 0.37
N CYS A 229 4.46 9.11 -0.66
CA CYS A 229 3.97 7.92 -1.35
C CYS A 229 5.01 7.31 -2.29
N HIS A 230 4.88 6.01 -2.52
CA HIS A 230 5.45 5.22 -3.63
C HIS A 230 6.81 5.70 -4.15
N VAL A 231 7.76 5.97 -3.26
CA VAL A 231 9.13 6.42 -3.60
C VAL A 231 9.78 5.43 -4.55
N SER A 232 10.29 5.94 -5.68
CA SER A 232 10.87 5.13 -6.76
C SER A 232 12.32 5.50 -7.10
N THR A 233 12.82 6.68 -6.72
CA THR A 233 14.16 7.14 -7.09
C THR A 233 15.16 7.08 -5.93
N LYS A 234 16.42 6.79 -6.26
CA LYS A 234 17.53 6.84 -5.29
C LYS A 234 17.75 8.21 -4.69
N THR A 235 17.47 9.28 -5.44
CA THR A 235 17.62 10.66 -4.96
C THR A 235 16.56 10.99 -3.93
N SER A 236 15.29 10.60 -4.16
CA SER A 236 14.22 10.77 -3.17
C SER A 236 14.54 10.02 -1.87
N VAL A 237 15.07 8.78 -1.96
CA VAL A 237 15.55 8.05 -0.76
C VAL A 237 16.63 8.85 -0.03
N ALA A 238 17.62 9.40 -0.74
CA ALA A 238 18.67 10.20 -0.11
C ALA A 238 18.13 11.46 0.57
N LEU A 239 17.17 12.16 -0.06
CA LEU A 239 16.49 13.34 0.50
C LEU A 239 15.71 12.99 1.78
N ILE A 240 14.96 11.88 1.77
CA ILE A 240 14.20 11.42 2.94
C ILE A 240 15.16 11.01 4.08
N ARG A 241 16.24 10.29 3.76
CA ARG A 241 17.25 9.89 4.74
C ARG A 241 17.89 11.10 5.43
N ASP A 242 18.27 12.11 4.66
CA ASP A 242 18.82 13.37 5.22
C ASP A 242 17.78 14.12 6.06
N ALA A 243 16.53 14.19 5.59
CA ALA A 243 15.44 14.82 6.33
C ALA A 243 15.20 14.15 7.69
N LYS A 244 15.13 12.81 7.73
CA LYS A 244 14.99 12.03 8.97
C LYS A 244 16.17 12.29 9.92
N ARG A 245 17.41 12.31 9.40
CA ARG A 245 18.62 12.60 10.19
C ARG A 245 18.57 14.00 10.83
N ARG A 246 17.97 14.97 10.16
CA ARG A 246 17.75 16.33 10.66
C ARG A 246 16.55 16.47 11.59
N GLY A 247 15.80 15.39 11.84
CA GLY A 247 14.63 15.37 12.71
C GLY A 247 13.34 15.92 12.05
N VAL A 248 13.31 16.04 10.72
CA VAL A 248 12.07 16.38 9.99
C VAL A 248 11.07 15.23 10.16
N LYS A 249 9.81 15.56 10.44
CA LYS A 249 8.74 14.60 10.65
C LYS A 249 8.24 14.02 9.31
N VAL A 250 9.08 13.23 8.65
CA VAL A 250 8.78 12.58 7.38
C VAL A 250 8.75 11.06 7.54
N THR A 251 7.73 10.44 6.97
CA THR A 251 7.67 9.00 6.73
C THR A 251 7.50 8.77 5.24
N ALA A 252 7.83 7.57 4.76
CA ALA A 252 7.73 7.25 3.33
C ALA A 252 7.44 5.78 3.10
N GLU A 253 6.80 5.49 1.96
CA GLU A 253 6.54 4.15 1.49
C GLU A 253 7.12 3.94 0.10
N THR A 254 7.27 2.68 -0.27
CA THR A 254 7.56 2.23 -1.64
C THR A 254 6.65 1.08 -2.01
N ALA A 255 6.69 0.64 -3.26
CA ALA A 255 5.81 -0.44 -3.72
C ALA A 255 6.58 -1.72 -4.08
N PRO A 256 5.92 -2.90 -4.05
CA PRO A 256 6.54 -4.19 -4.37
C PRO A 256 7.21 -4.21 -5.75
N HIS A 257 6.66 -3.50 -6.73
CA HIS A 257 7.24 -3.43 -8.06
C HIS A 257 8.56 -2.64 -8.12
N TYR A 258 8.79 -1.67 -7.21
CA TYR A 258 10.06 -0.92 -7.15
C TYR A 258 11.19 -1.68 -6.44
N VAL A 259 10.91 -2.76 -5.74
CA VAL A 259 11.97 -3.63 -5.18
C VAL A 259 12.32 -4.83 -6.08
N SER A 260 11.61 -5.00 -7.21
CA SER A 260 11.66 -6.23 -8.00
C SER A 260 11.80 -6.04 -9.50
N LEU A 261 11.46 -4.87 -10.03
CA LEU A 261 11.40 -4.60 -11.47
C LEU A 261 12.19 -3.34 -11.84
N THR A 262 12.76 -3.35 -13.04
CA THR A 262 13.42 -2.18 -13.62
C THR A 262 12.70 -1.72 -14.88
N ASP A 263 13.05 -0.55 -15.37
CA ASP A 263 12.57 0.01 -16.65
C ASP A 263 12.84 -0.90 -17.86
N ARG A 264 13.82 -1.81 -17.77
CA ARG A 264 14.13 -2.79 -18.82
C ARG A 264 12.97 -3.73 -19.15
N GLU A 265 12.07 -3.96 -18.18
CA GLU A 265 10.87 -4.78 -18.39
C GLU A 265 9.96 -4.17 -19.48
N LEU A 266 9.97 -2.85 -19.64
CA LEU A 266 9.18 -2.13 -20.65
C LEU A 266 9.58 -2.46 -22.09
N LEU A 267 10.79 -2.98 -22.32
CA LEU A 267 11.23 -3.45 -23.66
C LEU A 267 10.37 -4.59 -24.21
N ARG A 268 9.53 -5.21 -23.37
CA ARG A 268 8.54 -6.22 -23.80
C ARG A 268 7.36 -5.61 -24.57
N GLY A 269 7.16 -4.29 -24.49
CA GLY A 269 6.01 -3.61 -25.09
C GLY A 269 4.68 -3.91 -24.38
N ASP A 270 4.74 -4.37 -23.14
CA ASP A 270 3.56 -4.73 -22.34
C ASP A 270 3.20 -3.57 -21.39
N ALA A 271 1.99 -3.04 -21.55
CA ALA A 271 1.52 -1.91 -20.76
C ALA A 271 1.23 -2.24 -19.29
N ASP A 272 1.17 -3.51 -18.89
CA ASP A 272 1.04 -3.90 -17.49
C ASP A 272 2.27 -3.49 -16.64
N TYR A 273 3.41 -3.22 -17.31
CA TYR A 273 4.62 -2.65 -16.68
C TYR A 273 4.63 -1.12 -16.61
N ARG A 274 3.58 -0.45 -17.11
CA ARG A 274 3.47 1.00 -17.03
C ARG A 274 2.73 1.42 -15.77
N MET A 275 3.42 2.16 -14.90
CA MET A 275 2.93 2.75 -13.65
C MET A 275 3.50 4.16 -13.47
N ASN A 276 2.98 4.93 -12.54
CA ASN A 276 3.49 6.26 -12.17
C ASN A 276 3.55 6.40 -10.64
N PRO A 277 4.75 6.60 -10.08
CA PRO A 277 6.07 6.76 -10.72
C PRO A 277 6.45 5.59 -11.62
N PRO A 278 7.24 5.81 -12.70
CA PRO A 278 7.62 4.74 -13.60
C PRO A 278 8.66 3.80 -12.96
N LEU A 279 8.72 2.55 -13.44
CA LEU A 279 9.83 1.65 -13.13
C LEU A 279 11.15 2.33 -13.48
N ARG A 280 12.09 2.33 -12.55
CA ARG A 280 13.39 3.02 -12.65
C ARG A 280 14.52 2.07 -12.98
N THR A 281 15.74 2.59 -12.91
CA THR A 281 16.97 1.82 -13.18
C THR A 281 17.29 0.85 -12.04
N GLN A 282 18.20 -0.10 -12.27
CA GLN A 282 18.68 -1.01 -11.25
C GLN A 282 19.29 -0.27 -10.04
N ALA A 283 20.00 0.84 -10.28
CA ALA A 283 20.58 1.64 -9.21
C ALA A 283 19.51 2.28 -8.28
N ASP A 284 18.33 2.59 -8.83
CA ASP A 284 17.20 3.06 -8.05
C ASP A 284 16.58 1.91 -7.23
N VAL A 285 16.38 0.74 -7.85
CA VAL A 285 15.90 -0.47 -7.16
C VAL A 285 16.80 -0.83 -5.99
N ASP A 286 18.12 -0.83 -6.20
CA ASP A 286 19.09 -1.15 -5.15
C ASP A 286 18.99 -0.18 -3.97
N GLU A 287 18.81 1.12 -4.23
CA GLU A 287 18.70 2.13 -3.17
C GLU A 287 17.33 2.12 -2.48
N ILE A 288 16.25 1.77 -3.17
CA ILE A 288 14.95 1.50 -2.55
C ILE A 288 15.07 0.35 -1.55
N ILE A 289 15.71 -0.75 -1.94
CA ILE A 289 15.95 -1.90 -1.04
C ILE A 289 16.80 -1.45 0.17
N ASN A 290 17.88 -0.70 -0.05
CA ASN A 290 18.70 -0.17 1.04
C ASN A 290 17.88 0.72 1.97
N GLY A 291 17.04 1.59 1.42
CA GLY A 291 16.15 2.47 2.19
C GLY A 291 15.11 1.73 3.04
N LEU A 292 14.59 0.60 2.56
CA LEU A 292 13.74 -0.27 3.37
C LEU A 292 14.53 -0.93 4.51
N CYS A 293 15.76 -1.40 4.22
CA CYS A 293 16.59 -2.11 5.19
C CYS A 293 17.11 -1.18 6.31
N ASP A 294 17.48 0.05 5.99
CA ASP A 294 18.03 1.01 6.95
C ASP A 294 16.96 1.85 7.69
N GLY A 295 15.68 1.69 7.34
CA GLY A 295 14.56 2.40 7.95
C GLY A 295 14.30 3.79 7.38
N THR A 296 14.95 4.17 6.28
CA THR A 296 14.64 5.40 5.52
C THR A 296 13.22 5.32 4.95
N LEU A 297 12.85 4.18 4.37
CA LEU A 297 11.49 3.88 3.94
C LEU A 297 10.79 3.09 5.04
N ASP A 298 9.64 3.57 5.47
CA ASP A 298 8.92 3.05 6.63
C ASP A 298 8.00 1.90 6.30
N ALA A 299 7.39 1.91 5.10
CA ALA A 299 6.33 0.99 4.74
C ALA A 299 6.46 0.49 3.29
N VAL A 300 5.74 -0.60 3.03
CA VAL A 300 5.43 -1.09 1.69
C VAL A 300 3.92 -0.96 1.48
N ALA A 301 3.52 -0.26 0.43
CA ALA A 301 2.13 -0.15 -0.04
C ALA A 301 2.06 -0.51 -1.53
N THR A 302 0.93 -1.00 -1.99
CA THR A 302 0.90 -1.63 -3.33
C THR A 302 0.77 -0.66 -4.48
N ASP A 303 0.19 0.51 -4.26
CA ASP A 303 -0.33 1.35 -5.32
C ASP A 303 -1.22 0.54 -6.29
N HIS A 304 -2.09 -0.29 -5.70
CA HIS A 304 -3.02 -1.13 -6.46
C HIS A 304 -3.93 -0.27 -7.32
N ALA A 305 -3.68 -0.28 -8.63
CA ALA A 305 -4.32 0.60 -9.61
C ALA A 305 -4.91 -0.20 -10.79
N PRO A 306 -6.15 -0.71 -10.62
CA PRO A 306 -6.82 -1.56 -11.60
C PRO A 306 -7.17 -0.82 -12.90
N HIS A 307 -6.97 -1.51 -14.03
CA HIS A 307 -7.37 -1.10 -15.37
C HIS A 307 -7.85 -2.30 -16.18
N THR A 308 -8.77 -2.05 -17.13
CA THR A 308 -9.30 -3.12 -17.98
C THR A 308 -8.27 -3.55 -19.03
N PRO A 309 -8.42 -4.77 -19.61
CA PRO A 309 -7.57 -5.22 -20.71
C PRO A 309 -7.60 -4.28 -21.91
N GLU A 310 -8.76 -3.69 -22.21
CA GLU A 310 -8.94 -2.74 -23.31
C GLU A 310 -8.15 -1.45 -23.09
N GLU A 311 -8.13 -0.94 -21.84
CA GLU A 311 -7.35 0.23 -21.48
C GLU A 311 -5.84 -0.04 -21.54
N LYS A 312 -5.41 -1.27 -21.26
CA LYS A 312 -4.01 -1.69 -21.30
C LYS A 312 -3.54 -2.23 -22.66
N ALA A 313 -4.42 -2.29 -23.67
CA ALA A 313 -4.11 -2.89 -24.97
C ALA A 313 -3.08 -2.11 -25.80
N ASP A 314 -3.02 -0.78 -25.66
CA ASP A 314 -2.07 0.07 -26.41
C ASP A 314 -0.96 0.55 -25.47
N PHE A 315 0.26 0.10 -25.71
CA PHE A 315 1.40 0.41 -24.83
C PHE A 315 1.61 1.92 -24.60
N VAL A 316 1.42 2.75 -25.61
CA VAL A 316 1.67 4.21 -25.50
C VAL A 316 0.49 4.96 -24.87
N LYS A 317 -0.75 4.55 -25.20
CA LYS A 317 -1.98 5.22 -24.75
C LYS A 317 -2.50 4.71 -23.42
N ALA A 318 -2.07 3.51 -23.00
CA ALA A 318 -2.54 2.90 -21.76
C ALA A 318 -2.38 3.86 -20.57
N PRO A 319 -3.34 3.90 -19.66
CA PRO A 319 -3.17 4.57 -18.37
C PRO A 319 -2.11 3.86 -17.54
N ASN A 320 -1.44 4.61 -16.67
CA ASN A 320 -0.47 4.07 -15.73
C ASN A 320 -1.20 3.35 -14.58
N GLY A 321 -0.61 2.28 -14.07
CA GLY A 321 -1.08 1.52 -12.93
C GLY A 321 -1.03 0.01 -13.14
N SER A 322 -0.86 -0.71 -12.05
CA SER A 322 -0.90 -2.17 -11.99
C SER A 322 -1.63 -2.62 -10.72
N ILE A 323 -2.22 -3.82 -10.74
CA ILE A 323 -2.73 -4.42 -9.51
C ILE A 323 -1.60 -5.06 -8.72
N GLY A 324 -1.67 -5.01 -7.37
CA GLY A 324 -0.57 -5.45 -6.52
C GLY A 324 -0.97 -6.19 -5.25
N MET A 325 -2.18 -6.03 -4.69
CA MET A 325 -2.52 -6.52 -3.36
C MET A 325 -2.29 -8.02 -3.19
N GLU A 326 -2.76 -8.84 -4.14
CA GLU A 326 -2.66 -10.32 -4.05
C GLU A 326 -1.23 -10.87 -4.22
N THR A 327 -0.32 -10.07 -4.76
CA THR A 327 1.08 -10.48 -4.99
C THR A 327 2.07 -9.78 -4.06
N SER A 328 1.64 -8.79 -3.30
CA SER A 328 2.51 -7.90 -2.52
C SER A 328 3.42 -8.65 -1.54
N PHE A 329 2.84 -9.52 -0.71
CA PHE A 329 3.62 -10.33 0.22
C PHE A 329 4.62 -11.23 -0.51
N ALA A 330 4.17 -11.97 -1.53
CA ALA A 330 5.01 -12.90 -2.27
C ALA A 330 6.18 -12.20 -2.97
N VAL A 331 5.93 -11.05 -3.60
CA VAL A 331 6.99 -10.24 -4.23
C VAL A 331 8.01 -9.79 -3.18
N CYS A 332 7.57 -9.15 -2.10
CA CYS A 332 8.47 -8.69 -1.05
C CYS A 332 9.22 -9.85 -0.37
N ASN A 333 8.54 -10.96 -0.10
CA ASN A 333 9.19 -12.15 0.46
C ASN A 333 10.26 -12.71 -0.49
N THR A 334 9.97 -12.83 -1.79
CA THR A 334 10.91 -13.31 -2.80
C THR A 334 12.15 -12.43 -2.90
N TYR A 335 11.97 -11.10 -3.03
CA TYR A 335 13.06 -10.19 -3.36
C TYR A 335 13.78 -9.61 -2.13
N LEU A 336 13.17 -9.64 -0.96
CA LEU A 336 13.75 -9.07 0.27
C LEU A 336 14.11 -10.16 1.30
N VAL A 337 13.18 -11.08 1.61
CA VAL A 337 13.39 -12.08 2.66
C VAL A 337 14.24 -13.25 2.15
N LYS A 338 13.85 -13.84 1.01
CA LYS A 338 14.57 -15.01 0.44
C LYS A 338 15.97 -14.66 -0.06
N THR A 339 16.22 -13.41 -0.35
CA THR A 339 17.58 -12.91 -0.69
C THR A 339 18.42 -12.54 0.55
N GLY A 340 17.86 -12.64 1.76
CA GLY A 340 18.55 -12.31 3.01
C GLY A 340 18.73 -10.81 3.27
N ARG A 341 18.03 -9.93 2.52
CA ARG A 341 18.06 -8.49 2.72
C ARG A 341 17.30 -8.06 3.98
N MET A 342 16.23 -8.79 4.30
CA MET A 342 15.38 -8.56 5.47
C MET A 342 14.99 -9.88 6.11
N THR A 343 14.65 -9.87 7.39
CA THR A 343 13.94 -10.96 8.04
C THR A 343 12.44 -10.88 7.77
N LEU A 344 11.71 -11.98 7.94
CA LEU A 344 10.25 -11.97 7.85
C LEU A 344 9.63 -10.99 8.85
N SER A 345 10.17 -10.92 10.07
CA SER A 345 9.72 -9.96 11.10
C SER A 345 9.86 -8.51 10.64
N GLN A 346 10.98 -8.14 10.02
CA GLN A 346 11.17 -6.80 9.45
C GLN A 346 10.20 -6.51 8.29
N LEU A 347 9.92 -7.51 7.44
CA LEU A 347 8.92 -7.33 6.38
C LEU A 347 7.52 -7.13 6.95
N VAL A 348 7.11 -7.91 7.96
CA VAL A 348 5.84 -7.73 8.67
C VAL A 348 5.75 -6.34 9.32
N GLU A 349 6.85 -5.83 9.87
CA GLU A 349 6.90 -4.45 10.38
C GLU A 349 6.55 -3.43 9.28
N LYS A 350 7.11 -3.60 8.06
CA LYS A 350 6.86 -2.70 6.92
C LYS A 350 5.46 -2.83 6.31
N MET A 351 4.83 -3.99 6.42
CA MET A 351 3.53 -4.26 5.80
C MET A 351 2.34 -4.20 6.78
N SER A 352 2.59 -4.15 8.09
CA SER A 352 1.51 -4.16 9.10
C SER A 352 1.70 -3.07 10.14
N VAL A 353 2.79 -3.10 10.90
CA VAL A 353 2.98 -2.26 12.09
C VAL A 353 3.15 -0.79 11.72
N ASN A 354 4.09 -0.50 10.82
CA ASN A 354 4.40 0.88 10.44
C ASN A 354 3.27 1.57 9.69
N PRO A 355 2.62 0.93 8.67
CA PRO A 355 1.44 1.52 8.04
C PRO A 355 0.32 1.84 9.04
N ALA A 356 0.01 0.92 9.96
CA ALA A 356 -1.01 1.14 10.99
C ALA A 356 -0.67 2.34 11.88
N ARG A 357 0.61 2.46 12.28
CA ARG A 357 1.09 3.59 13.09
C ARG A 357 1.02 4.92 12.33
N ILE A 358 1.41 4.94 11.05
CA ILE A 358 1.38 6.14 10.20
C ILE A 358 -0.05 6.62 9.99
N LEU A 359 -0.98 5.69 9.72
CA LEU A 359 -2.40 5.99 9.56
C LEU A 359 -3.14 6.19 10.89
N LYS A 360 -2.50 5.88 12.03
CA LYS A 360 -3.08 5.97 13.39
C LYS A 360 -4.34 5.11 13.52
N ILE A 361 -4.32 3.92 12.96
CA ILE A 361 -5.43 2.95 13.02
C ILE A 361 -5.12 1.82 14.00
N ASN A 362 -6.16 1.18 14.53
CA ASN A 362 -6.02 0.06 15.46
C ASN A 362 -5.81 -1.26 14.67
N ALA A 363 -4.58 -1.48 14.21
CA ALA A 363 -4.14 -2.65 13.45
C ALA A 363 -2.63 -2.89 13.67
N GLY A 364 -2.06 -3.92 13.04
CA GLY A 364 -0.61 -4.19 13.03
C GLY A 364 -0.06 -4.87 14.29
N THR A 365 -0.91 -5.44 15.13
CA THR A 365 -0.53 -6.14 16.36
C THR A 365 -1.40 -7.39 16.57
N LEU A 366 -0.87 -8.38 17.30
CA LEU A 366 -1.60 -9.55 17.80
C LEU A 366 -1.72 -9.53 19.33
N SER A 367 -1.51 -8.38 19.99
CA SER A 367 -1.67 -8.25 21.44
C SER A 367 -3.03 -8.75 21.91
N VAL A 368 -3.06 -9.34 23.10
CA VAL A 368 -4.34 -9.69 23.76
C VAL A 368 -5.22 -8.44 23.88
N GLY A 369 -6.47 -8.56 23.46
CA GLY A 369 -7.44 -7.47 23.37
C GLY A 369 -7.46 -6.70 22.05
N ALA A 370 -6.49 -6.91 21.16
CA ALA A 370 -6.49 -6.33 19.80
C ALA A 370 -7.55 -7.00 18.91
N ASN A 371 -7.94 -6.33 17.82
CA ASN A 371 -8.77 -6.94 16.79
C ASN A 371 -8.11 -8.23 16.28
N ALA A 372 -8.91 -9.27 16.11
CA ALA A 372 -8.43 -10.56 15.58
C ALA A 372 -8.29 -10.48 14.05
N ASP A 373 -7.31 -9.68 13.59
CA ASP A 373 -6.91 -9.54 12.21
C ASP A 373 -5.61 -10.32 12.03
N VAL A 374 -5.71 -11.56 11.56
CA VAL A 374 -4.61 -12.52 11.49
C VAL A 374 -4.47 -13.04 10.07
N VAL A 375 -3.24 -13.13 9.58
CA VAL A 375 -2.94 -13.78 8.30
C VAL A 375 -2.06 -14.99 8.54
N LEU A 376 -2.48 -16.14 8.02
CA LEU A 376 -1.67 -17.34 7.95
C LEU A 376 -0.96 -17.36 6.60
N ILE A 377 0.36 -17.37 6.63
CA ILE A 377 1.22 -17.38 5.44
C ILE A 377 2.12 -18.61 5.43
N ASN A 378 2.40 -19.13 4.24
CA ASN A 378 3.52 -20.04 4.02
C ASN A 378 4.65 -19.26 3.35
N PRO A 379 5.73 -18.88 4.08
CA PRO A 379 6.81 -18.08 3.52
C PRO A 379 7.73 -18.85 2.56
N ASP A 380 7.59 -20.17 2.48
CA ASP A 380 8.44 -21.07 1.69
C ASP A 380 7.73 -21.62 0.44
N GLU A 381 6.42 -21.49 0.34
CA GLU A 381 5.64 -22.01 -0.78
C GLU A 381 5.91 -21.23 -2.06
N GLU A 382 6.34 -21.94 -3.10
CA GLU A 382 6.48 -21.37 -4.45
C GLU A 382 5.17 -21.53 -5.23
N TRP A 383 4.79 -20.48 -5.95
CA TRP A 383 3.62 -20.51 -6.82
C TRP A 383 3.81 -19.58 -8.02
N THR A 384 3.14 -19.91 -9.13
CA THR A 384 3.16 -19.08 -10.33
C THR A 384 1.91 -18.19 -10.37
N VAL A 385 2.09 -16.91 -10.66
CA VAL A 385 0.99 -15.94 -10.75
C VAL A 385 0.12 -16.24 -11.97
N ASP A 386 -1.05 -16.83 -11.72
CA ASP A 386 -2.09 -17.06 -12.72
C ASP A 386 -3.17 -15.97 -12.56
N VAL A 387 -3.24 -15.05 -13.50
CA VAL A 387 -4.20 -13.94 -13.46
C VAL A 387 -5.66 -14.38 -13.41
N ASN A 388 -5.97 -15.59 -13.91
CA ASN A 388 -7.33 -16.12 -13.87
C ASN A 388 -7.76 -16.57 -12.46
N LYS A 389 -6.81 -16.74 -11.55
CA LYS A 389 -7.05 -17.09 -10.15
C LYS A 389 -7.08 -15.89 -9.21
N LEU A 390 -6.76 -14.70 -9.71
CA LEU A 390 -6.83 -13.48 -8.91
C LEU A 390 -8.29 -13.08 -8.68
N HIS A 391 -8.58 -12.47 -7.54
CA HIS A 391 -9.94 -12.22 -7.03
C HIS A 391 -10.51 -10.86 -7.44
N GLY A 392 -9.64 -9.87 -7.72
CA GLY A 392 -10.07 -8.58 -8.25
C GLY A 392 -10.61 -8.67 -9.69
N LYS A 393 -11.34 -7.65 -10.13
CA LYS A 393 -11.87 -7.57 -11.50
C LYS A 393 -10.76 -7.45 -12.55
N SER A 394 -9.84 -6.52 -12.35
CA SER A 394 -8.75 -6.28 -13.28
C SER A 394 -7.62 -7.28 -13.12
N LYS A 395 -6.86 -7.47 -14.20
CA LYS A 395 -5.82 -8.50 -14.30
C LYS A 395 -4.46 -7.91 -14.74
N ASN A 396 -4.34 -6.58 -14.76
CA ASN A 396 -3.17 -5.82 -15.21
C ASN A 396 -2.04 -5.89 -14.18
N THR A 397 -1.33 -7.02 -14.11
CA THR A 397 -0.17 -7.20 -13.22
C THR A 397 1.11 -7.48 -13.98
N PRO A 398 2.24 -6.83 -13.62
CA PRO A 398 3.56 -7.11 -14.22
C PRO A 398 4.15 -8.45 -13.74
N PHE A 399 3.47 -9.12 -12.79
CA PHE A 399 3.93 -10.40 -12.25
C PHE A 399 3.30 -11.63 -12.92
N LYS A 400 2.43 -11.44 -13.91
CA LYS A 400 1.78 -12.52 -14.66
C LYS A 400 2.79 -13.57 -15.15
N GLY A 401 2.55 -14.83 -14.79
CA GLY A 401 3.41 -15.97 -15.16
C GLY A 401 4.76 -16.03 -14.43
N ARG A 402 5.03 -15.13 -13.49
CA ARG A 402 6.24 -15.19 -12.66
C ARG A 402 6.03 -16.18 -11.50
N THR A 403 7.07 -16.95 -11.18
CA THR A 403 7.11 -17.76 -9.95
C THR A 403 7.59 -16.88 -8.81
N LEU A 404 6.83 -16.87 -7.74
CA LEU A 404 7.10 -16.11 -6.51
C LEU A 404 7.13 -17.09 -5.33
N THR A 405 7.85 -16.74 -4.27
CA THR A 405 7.93 -17.50 -3.03
C THR A 405 7.21 -16.75 -1.91
N GLY A 406 6.35 -17.46 -1.20
CA GLY A 406 5.50 -16.94 -0.14
C GLY A 406 4.04 -16.85 -0.59
N LYS A 407 3.15 -17.47 0.19
CA LYS A 407 1.73 -17.53 -0.14
C LYS A 407 0.87 -17.26 1.08
N VAL A 408 -0.18 -16.45 0.89
CA VAL A 408 -1.23 -16.28 1.89
C VAL A 408 -2.13 -17.51 1.83
N LYS A 409 -2.30 -18.18 2.96
CA LYS A 409 -3.13 -19.38 3.09
C LYS A 409 -4.49 -19.09 3.67
N LYS A 410 -4.56 -18.11 4.59
CA LYS A 410 -5.82 -17.74 5.21
C LYS A 410 -5.74 -16.31 5.75
N THR A 411 -6.84 -15.58 5.57
CA THR A 411 -7.00 -14.22 6.14
C THR A 411 -8.20 -14.21 7.05
N ILE A 412 -7.99 -13.74 8.27
CA ILE A 412 -9.00 -13.63 9.33
C ILE A 412 -9.16 -12.13 9.63
N LEU A 413 -10.38 -11.63 9.53
CA LEU A 413 -10.75 -10.24 9.78
C LEU A 413 -11.77 -10.19 10.93
N GLY A 414 -11.39 -9.59 12.06
CA GLY A 414 -12.25 -9.53 13.23
C GLY A 414 -12.77 -10.91 13.68
N GLY A 415 -11.92 -11.93 13.60
CA GLY A 415 -12.23 -13.30 13.96
C GLY A 415 -13.03 -14.10 12.93
N LYS A 416 -13.32 -13.54 11.75
CA LYS A 416 -13.98 -14.26 10.64
C LYS A 416 -12.98 -14.60 9.56
N ILE A 417 -13.01 -15.82 9.03
CA ILE A 417 -12.25 -16.19 7.83
C ILE A 417 -12.88 -15.49 6.63
N VAL A 418 -12.13 -14.57 6.01
CA VAL A 418 -12.55 -13.83 4.81
C VAL A 418 -11.87 -14.34 3.54
N PHE A 419 -10.77 -15.10 3.70
CA PHE A 419 -10.09 -15.80 2.61
C PHE A 419 -9.49 -17.11 3.09
N SER A 420 -9.54 -18.14 2.24
CA SER A 420 -8.84 -19.42 2.41
C SER A 420 -8.41 -19.94 1.05
N ASP A 421 -7.08 -20.22 0.88
CA ASP A 421 -6.47 -20.80 -0.32
C ASP A 421 -6.80 -22.28 -0.47
#